data_6bf3c1af03ed8818d6212757849479e2
#
_entry.id   6bf3c1af03ed8818d6212757849479e2
#
_cell.length_a   1.000
_cell.length_b   1.000
_cell.length_c   1.000
_cell.angle_alpha   90.00
_cell.angle_beta   90.00
_cell.angle_gamma   90.00
#
_symmetry.space_group_name_H-M   'P 1'
#
loop_
_entity.id
_entity.type
_entity.pdbx_description
1 polymer ?
#
loop_
_entity_poly.entity_id
_entity_poly.type
_entity_poly.pdbx_seq_one_letter_code
_entity_poly.pdbx_strand_id
1 'polypeptide(L)'
;MKKLLLALGLLISFASYSQTPQIGHFQTLATVRRGDTLDVAWYYRPGTPDVRTFQVDWQYKKTLLTYISTTVDASVNGMTPAVTYRTWENYKYNTYTNGAYSYTSNTDWTVGRNYLVLSSGSTIGSNGYIIHNKYKINAVAPNYVSDTITVNWARMFKVDGTTIGDNVAQLTNQKLAIKLLGNLTLSGKVWLGPTMTLRPVIWCYQANNNAFIDSVTVNADGTYTLDNIDENTRYKLDVKFPSPLATIRDNAVTISDAVKTYDEYTVTDVNQAFSRNYLRNGLAYLIADVNKTGTLDGGDPYLIYASVSGLRPIDTAQLINVFHKNTFDSLALGVNQWNDWASHINGVTHVFDSVGTVNLTGVDIKYFILGDVDRTHSSPVYDANGNLVARANYIGNLDITIPNVTAPTGQAMYANFNMNTNGLKNDGLQFEMRYDPTKVKFEEIISNIQGPWLQYLTHDEANGIIRFGGMNNQKIGSLVGSVTPFRLKFSPIGNNEILTNVYVRKLMDASDKNGDHFNINLQSDYVVLATRQAVIPTPDGEITATIRPNPTSGFFELVVVFPRENMTSLATVYDIQGRKVKEIGKIQSDDYVKTVIRQIDLTSAANGRYLLVLDNENQKRLAKQFVKI
;
A
#
# COMPACT_ATOMS: atom_id res chain seq x y z
N MET A 1 7.29 -1.35 -20.52
CA MET A 1 6.21 -1.06 -21.49
C MET A 1 5.80 0.42 -21.63
N LYS A 2 6.19 1.35 -20.76
CA LYS A 2 5.87 2.80 -20.90
C LYS A 2 6.79 3.60 -21.83
N LYS A 3 7.90 3.05 -22.28
CA LYS A 3 8.85 3.74 -23.21
C LYS A 3 8.52 3.56 -24.69
N LEU A 4 7.58 2.65 -25.04
CA LEU A 4 7.22 2.37 -26.43
C LEU A 4 6.03 3.21 -26.94
N LEU A 5 5.25 3.82 -26.07
CA LEU A 5 4.06 4.58 -26.49
C LEU A 5 4.35 6.04 -26.88
N LEU A 6 5.50 6.60 -26.53
CA LEU A 6 5.85 7.98 -26.92
C LEU A 6 6.40 8.07 -28.36
N ALA A 7 6.88 6.95 -28.91
CA ALA A 7 7.37 6.89 -30.30
C ALA A 7 6.25 6.70 -31.34
N LEU A 8 5.07 6.21 -30.93
CA LEU A 8 3.97 5.90 -31.86
C LEU A 8 3.01 7.09 -32.11
N GLY A 9 3.04 8.11 -31.25
CA GLY A 9 2.15 9.29 -31.36
C GLY A 9 2.55 10.31 -32.44
N LEU A 10 3.71 10.17 -33.06
CA LEU A 10 4.26 11.16 -34.02
C LEU A 10 4.18 10.71 -35.48
N LEU A 11 3.49 9.63 -35.77
CA LEU A 11 3.44 9.02 -37.13
C LEU A 11 2.16 9.30 -37.92
N ILE A 12 1.32 10.23 -37.50
CA ILE A 12 0.06 10.50 -38.22
C ILE A 12 0.09 11.88 -38.87
N SER A 13 -0.08 11.86 -40.19
CA SER A 13 -0.35 12.90 -41.18
C SER A 13 0.84 13.69 -41.75
N PHE A 14 1.42 13.16 -42.81
CA PHE A 14 2.18 13.99 -43.74
C PHE A 14 1.49 14.03 -45.12
N ALA A 15 0.64 15.01 -45.30
CA ALA A 15 0.32 15.48 -46.65
C ALA A 15 1.57 16.15 -47.24
N SER A 16 1.84 15.90 -48.50
CA SER A 16 2.98 16.36 -49.28
C SER A 16 3.04 17.88 -49.35
N TYR A 17 3.60 18.52 -48.34
CA TYR A 17 4.12 19.87 -48.42
C TYR A 17 5.64 19.80 -48.51
N SER A 18 6.26 20.61 -49.37
CA SER A 18 7.69 20.87 -49.37
C SER A 18 8.12 21.28 -47.95
N GLN A 19 8.60 20.31 -47.20
CA GLN A 19 8.97 20.56 -45.78
C GLN A 19 10.33 21.26 -45.78
N THR A 20 10.43 22.35 -45.04
CA THR A 20 11.73 22.96 -44.70
C THR A 20 12.60 21.95 -43.98
N PRO A 21 13.88 21.84 -44.31
CA PRO A 21 14.79 20.97 -43.60
C PRO A 21 14.81 21.25 -42.09
N GLN A 22 14.83 20.19 -41.29
CA GLN A 22 14.79 20.30 -39.83
C GLN A 22 15.94 19.56 -39.20
N ILE A 23 16.59 20.19 -38.24
CA ILE A 23 17.58 19.58 -37.34
C ILE A 23 17.20 19.92 -35.90
N GLY A 24 17.29 18.95 -35.02
CA GLY A 24 17.04 19.20 -33.61
C GLY A 24 17.32 18.00 -32.72
N HIS A 25 17.27 18.21 -31.41
CA HIS A 25 17.31 17.15 -30.43
C HIS A 25 15.96 16.46 -30.32
N PHE A 26 15.96 15.14 -30.09
CA PHE A 26 14.73 14.42 -29.69
C PHE A 26 14.30 14.75 -28.28
N GLN A 27 15.24 15.19 -27.44
CA GLN A 27 15.00 15.54 -26.05
C GLN A 27 15.45 16.97 -25.79
N THR A 28 14.73 17.66 -24.94
CA THR A 28 15.07 19.01 -24.48
C THR A 28 15.77 19.00 -23.12
N LEU A 29 15.63 17.88 -22.38
CA LEU A 29 16.26 17.65 -21.08
C LEU A 29 16.80 16.25 -20.98
N ALA A 30 18.06 16.10 -20.59
CA ALA A 30 18.70 14.85 -20.18
C ALA A 30 19.00 14.89 -18.68
N THR A 31 18.67 13.80 -17.97
CA THR A 31 19.03 13.62 -16.57
C THR A 31 20.11 12.55 -16.47
N VAL A 32 21.27 12.89 -15.94
CA VAL A 32 22.49 12.06 -15.94
C VAL A 32 23.29 12.21 -14.65
N ARG A 33 24.15 11.24 -14.38
CA ARG A 33 25.10 11.28 -13.24
C ARG A 33 26.52 11.65 -13.71
N ARG A 34 27.32 12.14 -12.79
CA ARG A 34 28.75 12.33 -13.01
C ARG A 34 29.41 10.98 -13.33
N GLY A 35 30.25 10.97 -14.33
CA GLY A 35 30.92 9.75 -14.81
C GLY A 35 30.13 8.89 -15.79
N ASP A 36 28.83 9.18 -15.97
CA ASP A 36 28.01 8.47 -16.97
C ASP A 36 28.38 8.86 -18.39
N THR A 37 27.96 8.04 -19.34
CA THR A 37 27.97 8.37 -20.76
C THR A 37 26.58 8.84 -21.18
N LEU A 38 26.52 10.03 -21.74
CA LEU A 38 25.32 10.61 -22.33
C LEU A 38 25.33 10.36 -23.83
N ASP A 39 24.30 9.72 -24.34
CA ASP A 39 24.06 9.57 -25.78
C ASP A 39 23.00 10.58 -26.21
N VAL A 40 23.41 11.55 -27.03
CA VAL A 40 22.55 12.62 -27.54
C VAL A 40 22.15 12.31 -28.96
N ALA A 41 20.90 11.97 -29.15
CA ALA A 41 20.33 11.71 -30.46
C ALA A 41 19.79 12.99 -31.10
N TRP A 42 20.21 13.26 -32.31
CA TRP A 42 19.72 14.34 -33.15
C TRP A 42 18.95 13.76 -34.30
N TYR A 43 17.84 14.36 -34.65
CA TYR A 43 17.20 14.05 -35.91
C TYR A 43 17.62 15.05 -36.98
N TYR A 44 17.73 14.55 -38.19
CA TYR A 44 17.96 15.34 -39.38
C TYR A 44 16.91 14.93 -40.44
N ARG A 45 16.12 15.89 -40.90
CA ARG A 45 15.11 15.68 -41.94
C ARG A 45 15.37 16.67 -43.08
N PRO A 46 15.76 16.20 -44.27
CA PRO A 46 16.16 17.09 -45.33
C PRO A 46 15.00 17.85 -46.02
N GLY A 47 13.78 17.39 -45.88
CA GLY A 47 12.63 17.98 -46.57
C GLY A 47 12.60 17.78 -48.09
N THR A 48 13.74 17.49 -48.71
CA THR A 48 13.88 17.19 -50.15
C THR A 48 14.73 15.94 -50.34
N PRO A 49 14.47 15.12 -51.40
CA PRO A 49 15.17 13.83 -51.56
C PRO A 49 16.56 13.95 -52.18
N ASP A 50 17.01 15.12 -52.58
CA ASP A 50 18.26 15.33 -53.36
C ASP A 50 19.43 15.88 -52.52
N VAL A 51 19.34 15.84 -51.22
CA VAL A 51 20.43 16.24 -50.31
C VAL A 51 21.51 15.16 -50.24
N ARG A 52 22.78 15.53 -50.48
CA ARG A 52 23.91 14.66 -50.46
C ARG A 52 24.86 14.85 -49.30
N THR A 53 24.91 16.08 -48.81
CA THR A 53 25.83 16.44 -47.72
C THR A 53 25.13 17.35 -46.73
N PHE A 54 25.41 17.15 -45.46
CA PHE A 54 25.04 18.14 -44.47
C PHE A 54 26.17 18.39 -43.45
N GLN A 55 26.17 19.55 -42.88
CA GLN A 55 27.10 19.97 -41.87
C GLN A 55 26.30 20.56 -40.70
N VAL A 56 26.69 20.18 -39.50
CA VAL A 56 26.11 20.71 -38.26
C VAL A 56 27.24 21.18 -37.36
N ASP A 57 27.16 22.41 -36.93
CA ASP A 57 28.03 22.96 -35.92
C ASP A 57 27.30 23.03 -34.60
N TRP A 58 27.88 22.45 -33.58
CA TRP A 58 27.34 22.37 -32.24
C TRP A 58 28.37 22.78 -31.19
N GLN A 59 27.87 23.20 -30.05
CA GLN A 59 28.76 23.54 -28.91
C GLN A 59 28.29 22.82 -27.65
N TYR A 60 29.25 22.55 -26.76
CA TYR A 60 28.98 21.98 -25.46
C TYR A 60 29.90 22.56 -24.39
N LYS A 61 29.48 22.53 -23.13
CA LYS A 61 30.32 22.96 -21.99
C LYS A 61 31.36 21.87 -21.68
N LYS A 62 32.62 22.15 -21.96
CA LYS A 62 33.73 21.22 -21.70
C LYS A 62 34.05 21.03 -20.22
N THR A 63 33.65 21.97 -19.35
CA THR A 63 33.70 21.78 -17.90
C THR A 63 32.77 20.68 -17.43
N LEU A 64 31.68 20.44 -18.14
CA LEU A 64 30.67 19.42 -17.84
C LEU A 64 30.85 18.12 -18.64
N LEU A 65 31.21 18.26 -19.92
CA LEU A 65 31.20 17.17 -20.87
C LEU A 65 32.57 16.95 -21.51
N THR A 66 32.90 15.70 -21.78
CA THR A 66 34.00 15.30 -22.67
C THR A 66 33.42 14.51 -23.85
N TYR A 67 33.65 14.97 -25.05
CA TYR A 67 33.20 14.27 -26.26
C TYR A 67 33.89 12.90 -26.40
N ILE A 68 33.13 11.87 -26.76
CA ILE A 68 33.65 10.51 -26.96
C ILE A 68 33.63 10.13 -28.45
N SER A 69 32.46 10.18 -29.07
CA SER A 69 32.28 9.71 -30.43
C SER A 69 30.99 10.21 -31.08
N THR A 70 30.93 10.12 -32.39
CA THR A 70 29.70 10.26 -33.17
C THR A 70 29.44 8.99 -33.94
N THR A 71 28.19 8.54 -33.95
CA THR A 71 27.71 7.44 -34.78
C THR A 71 26.44 7.84 -35.52
N VAL A 72 26.17 7.22 -36.64
CA VAL A 72 24.96 7.44 -37.44
C VAL A 72 24.12 6.18 -37.38
N ASP A 73 22.85 6.31 -37.00
CA ASP A 73 21.92 5.19 -37.04
C ASP A 73 21.43 4.98 -38.49
N ALA A 74 21.99 3.98 -39.13
CA ALA A 74 21.63 3.57 -40.49
C ALA A 74 20.30 2.79 -40.57
N SER A 75 19.75 2.37 -39.42
CA SER A 75 18.56 1.50 -39.38
C SER A 75 17.26 2.21 -39.74
N VAL A 76 17.26 3.54 -39.65
CA VAL A 76 16.05 4.34 -39.93
C VAL A 76 15.60 4.34 -41.40
N ASN A 77 16.51 4.03 -42.33
CA ASN A 77 16.23 4.12 -43.77
C ASN A 77 16.59 2.86 -44.61
N GLY A 78 16.96 1.75 -43.99
CA GLY A 78 17.35 0.54 -44.75
C GLY A 78 18.62 0.71 -45.62
N MET A 79 19.40 1.74 -45.35
CA MET A 79 20.64 2.02 -46.10
C MET A 79 21.83 1.39 -45.39
N THR A 80 22.60 0.60 -46.15
CA THR A 80 23.92 0.15 -45.70
C THR A 80 24.84 1.38 -45.63
N PRO A 81 25.65 1.55 -44.55
CA PRO A 81 26.39 2.77 -44.31
C PRO A 81 27.59 2.93 -45.26
N ALA A 82 27.35 3.49 -46.42
CA ALA A 82 28.41 4.07 -47.23
C ALA A 82 28.58 5.59 -46.88
N VAL A 83 28.52 5.91 -45.59
CA VAL A 83 28.58 7.27 -45.09
C VAL A 83 29.94 7.52 -44.48
N THR A 84 30.71 8.42 -45.09
CA THR A 84 31.93 8.94 -44.47
C THR A 84 31.52 10.14 -43.62
N TYR A 85 31.64 10.03 -42.32
CA TYR A 85 31.46 11.15 -41.45
C TYR A 85 32.80 11.60 -40.86
N ARG A 86 32.95 12.88 -40.64
CA ARG A 86 34.05 13.47 -39.91
C ARG A 86 33.51 14.32 -38.81
N THR A 87 34.04 14.12 -37.63
CA THR A 87 33.78 14.97 -36.48
C THR A 87 35.07 15.67 -36.12
N TRP A 88 34.98 16.98 -35.99
CA TRP A 88 36.11 17.80 -35.53
C TRP A 88 35.73 18.41 -34.22
N GLU A 89 36.47 18.07 -33.19
CA GLU A 89 36.41 18.71 -31.88
C GLU A 89 37.49 19.79 -31.79
N ASN A 90 37.26 20.85 -31.04
CA ASN A 90 38.16 21.97 -30.84
C ASN A 90 38.49 22.73 -32.13
N TYR A 91 37.51 23.42 -32.68
CA TYR A 91 37.80 24.40 -33.72
C TYR A 91 38.82 25.41 -33.21
N LYS A 92 39.93 25.57 -33.96
CA LYS A 92 41.08 26.43 -33.58
C LYS A 92 40.75 27.92 -33.57
N TYR A 93 39.53 28.32 -33.87
CA TYR A 93 39.16 29.73 -33.92
C TYR A 93 38.46 30.13 -32.63
N ASN A 94 38.96 31.14 -31.98
CA ASN A 94 38.34 31.74 -30.79
C ASN A 94 36.95 32.33 -31.12
N THR A 95 36.76 32.74 -32.37
CA THR A 95 35.45 33.21 -32.87
C THR A 95 35.28 32.70 -34.28
N TYR A 96 34.13 32.09 -34.55
CA TYR A 96 33.73 31.66 -35.90
C TYR A 96 32.51 32.46 -36.31
N THR A 97 32.58 33.11 -37.47
CA THR A 97 31.47 33.85 -38.04
C THR A 97 31.09 33.22 -39.38
N ASN A 98 29.82 32.81 -39.53
CA ASN A 98 29.28 32.34 -40.78
C ASN A 98 27.99 33.10 -41.07
N GLY A 99 28.08 34.05 -41.96
CA GLY A 99 26.98 34.97 -42.24
C GLY A 99 26.59 35.81 -41.00
N ALA A 100 25.36 35.73 -40.59
CA ALA A 100 24.82 36.46 -39.43
C ALA A 100 25.15 35.78 -38.07
N TYR A 101 25.80 34.63 -38.08
CA TYR A 101 26.04 33.84 -36.86
C TYR A 101 27.52 33.84 -36.47
N SER A 102 27.77 34.24 -35.24
CA SER A 102 29.09 34.10 -34.64
C SER A 102 28.99 33.36 -33.32
N TYR A 103 29.92 32.45 -33.06
CA TYR A 103 30.06 31.78 -31.80
C TYR A 103 31.56 31.66 -31.43
N THR A 104 31.81 31.69 -30.16
CA THR A 104 33.16 31.75 -29.62
C THR A 104 33.49 30.52 -28.82
N SER A 105 34.60 29.86 -29.16
CA SER A 105 35.17 28.86 -28.27
C SER A 105 35.97 29.60 -27.19
N ASN A 106 35.71 29.31 -25.94
CA ASN A 106 36.40 29.91 -24.80
C ASN A 106 36.73 28.81 -23.76
N THR A 107 37.10 29.22 -22.54
CA THR A 107 37.48 28.31 -21.46
C THR A 107 36.36 27.32 -21.10
N ASP A 108 35.11 27.71 -21.27
CA ASP A 108 33.95 26.94 -20.83
C ASP A 108 33.29 26.14 -21.95
N TRP A 109 33.41 26.58 -23.19
CA TRP A 109 32.72 25.99 -24.32
C TRP A 109 33.68 25.47 -25.38
N THR A 110 33.34 24.29 -25.93
CA THR A 110 34.00 23.73 -27.10
C THR A 110 32.99 23.64 -28.24
N VAL A 111 33.43 24.00 -29.44
CA VAL A 111 32.68 23.86 -30.67
C VAL A 111 33.12 22.60 -31.39
N GLY A 112 32.15 21.77 -31.78
CA GLY A 112 32.35 20.59 -32.62
C GLY A 112 31.64 20.78 -33.95
N ARG A 113 32.03 19.99 -34.93
CA ARG A 113 31.42 19.93 -36.25
C ARG A 113 31.21 18.50 -36.69
N ASN A 114 29.97 18.16 -37.02
CA ASN A 114 29.66 16.93 -37.73
C ASN A 114 29.49 17.21 -39.22
N TYR A 115 30.19 16.49 -40.00
CA TYR A 115 30.16 16.60 -41.46
C TYR A 115 29.81 15.24 -42.04
N LEU A 116 28.62 15.14 -42.65
CA LEU A 116 28.12 13.94 -43.29
C LEU A 116 28.18 14.10 -44.81
N VAL A 117 28.85 13.17 -45.48
CA VAL A 117 28.91 13.12 -46.94
C VAL A 117 28.48 11.73 -47.38
N LEU A 118 27.46 11.65 -48.21
CA LEU A 118 27.07 10.39 -48.82
C LEU A 118 28.03 10.03 -49.98
N SER A 119 28.24 8.74 -50.17
CA SER A 119 29.00 8.25 -51.30
C SER A 119 28.35 8.64 -52.64
N SER A 120 29.19 8.69 -53.68
CA SER A 120 28.77 9.08 -55.04
C SER A 120 27.49 8.34 -55.48
N GLY A 121 26.50 9.07 -55.91
CA GLY A 121 25.22 8.54 -56.40
C GLY A 121 24.11 8.29 -55.37
N SER A 122 24.39 8.49 -54.10
CA SER A 122 23.39 8.30 -53.05
C SER A 122 22.86 9.66 -52.57
N THR A 123 21.57 9.71 -52.24
CA THR A 123 20.90 10.89 -51.66
C THR A 123 20.29 10.53 -50.30
N ILE A 124 20.15 11.53 -49.45
CA ILE A 124 19.46 11.38 -48.16
C ILE A 124 17.95 11.28 -48.44
N GLY A 125 17.33 10.19 -48.04
CA GLY A 125 15.88 10.01 -48.18
C GLY A 125 15.08 11.02 -47.32
N SER A 126 13.82 11.22 -47.68
CA SER A 126 12.94 12.19 -47.01
C SER A 126 12.77 11.99 -45.51
N ASN A 127 13.02 10.79 -44.99
CA ASN A 127 12.88 10.44 -43.57
C ASN A 127 14.09 10.86 -42.71
N GLY A 128 15.21 11.27 -43.33
CA GLY A 128 16.37 11.76 -42.63
C GLY A 128 17.21 10.71 -41.92
N TYR A 129 18.09 11.13 -41.04
CA TYR A 129 18.99 10.30 -40.24
C TYR A 129 18.91 10.66 -38.77
N ILE A 130 19.30 9.70 -37.93
CA ILE A 130 19.56 9.94 -36.52
C ILE A 130 21.08 9.89 -36.30
N ILE A 131 21.62 10.92 -35.70
CA ILE A 131 23.02 11.03 -35.36
C ILE A 131 23.14 10.97 -33.85
N HIS A 132 24.03 10.14 -33.37
CA HIS A 132 24.31 10.00 -31.94
C HIS A 132 25.67 10.60 -31.62
N ASN A 133 25.69 11.63 -30.78
CA ASN A 133 26.92 12.14 -30.19
C ASN A 133 27.02 11.65 -28.74
N LYS A 134 28.08 10.92 -28.43
CA LYS A 134 28.34 10.40 -27.09
C LYS A 134 29.30 11.30 -26.34
N TYR A 135 28.94 11.60 -25.11
CA TYR A 135 29.72 12.42 -24.18
C TYR A 135 29.89 11.69 -22.86
N LYS A 136 31.03 11.86 -22.23
CA LYS A 136 31.23 11.50 -20.83
C LYS A 136 30.95 12.70 -19.96
N ILE A 137 30.18 12.52 -18.90
CA ILE A 137 29.93 13.52 -17.88
C ILE A 137 31.17 13.61 -16.98
N ASN A 138 31.76 14.80 -16.86
CA ASN A 138 32.98 14.98 -16.07
C ASN A 138 32.70 14.78 -14.58
N ALA A 139 33.66 14.15 -13.88
CA ALA A 139 33.51 13.86 -12.44
C ALA A 139 33.45 15.14 -11.58
N VAL A 140 34.06 16.23 -12.06
CA VAL A 140 34.05 17.54 -11.38
C VAL A 140 33.02 18.51 -11.94
N ALA A 141 32.04 18.01 -12.68
CA ALA A 141 30.99 18.87 -13.23
C ALA A 141 30.18 19.57 -12.12
N PRO A 142 29.78 20.84 -12.29
CA PRO A 142 28.94 21.55 -11.32
C PRO A 142 27.55 20.93 -11.21
N ASN A 143 26.85 21.15 -10.09
CA ASN A 143 25.64 20.45 -9.73
C ASN A 143 24.47 20.61 -10.72
N TYR A 144 24.25 21.79 -11.24
CA TYR A 144 23.16 22.00 -12.20
C TYR A 144 23.62 22.92 -13.33
N VAL A 145 23.38 22.50 -14.55
CA VAL A 145 23.71 23.31 -15.73
C VAL A 145 22.58 23.23 -16.74
N SER A 146 22.04 24.39 -17.11
CA SER A 146 21.10 24.52 -18.22
C SER A 146 21.86 24.79 -19.52
N ASP A 147 21.21 24.49 -20.66
CA ASP A 147 21.72 24.80 -22.01
C ASP A 147 23.11 24.25 -22.33
N THR A 148 23.30 22.97 -22.04
CA THR A 148 24.64 22.37 -22.05
C THR A 148 25.13 21.96 -23.43
N ILE A 149 24.24 21.60 -24.35
CA ILE A 149 24.55 21.26 -25.74
C ILE A 149 23.62 22.08 -26.63
N THR A 150 24.20 22.83 -27.57
CA THR A 150 23.44 23.71 -28.46
C THR A 150 23.87 23.47 -29.91
N VAL A 151 22.92 23.33 -30.81
CA VAL A 151 23.17 23.40 -32.25
C VAL A 151 23.21 24.88 -32.64
N ASN A 152 24.34 25.31 -33.17
CA ASN A 152 24.53 26.70 -33.52
C ASN A 152 24.23 26.97 -34.99
N TRP A 153 24.51 26.01 -35.86
CA TRP A 153 24.41 26.21 -37.29
C TRP A 153 24.31 24.86 -38.02
N ALA A 154 23.59 24.86 -39.14
CA ALA A 154 23.45 23.71 -40.03
C ALA A 154 23.40 24.15 -41.49
N ARG A 155 24.08 23.40 -42.37
CA ARG A 155 24.09 23.63 -43.80
C ARG A 155 23.93 22.29 -44.54
N MET A 156 23.16 22.35 -45.62
CA MET A 156 22.92 21.18 -46.50
C MET A 156 23.31 21.53 -47.91
N PHE A 157 23.74 20.50 -48.63
CA PHE A 157 24.12 20.65 -50.05
C PHE A 157 23.38 19.57 -50.84
N LYS A 158 22.83 20.00 -51.98
CA LYS A 158 22.28 19.11 -52.98
C LYS A 158 23.38 18.40 -53.78
N VAL A 159 22.96 17.46 -54.63
CA VAL A 159 23.85 16.73 -55.52
C VAL A 159 24.55 17.67 -56.51
N ASP A 160 23.91 18.76 -56.91
CA ASP A 160 24.43 19.78 -57.81
C ASP A 160 25.33 20.82 -57.13
N GLY A 161 25.56 20.66 -55.84
CA GLY A 161 26.35 21.58 -55.04
C GLY A 161 25.57 22.80 -54.50
N THR A 162 24.29 22.92 -54.81
CA THR A 162 23.45 24.02 -54.34
C THR A 162 23.23 23.89 -52.83
N THR A 163 23.43 24.99 -52.11
CA THR A 163 23.18 25.05 -50.65
C THR A 163 21.69 25.15 -50.36
N ILE A 164 21.20 24.28 -49.50
CA ILE A 164 19.85 24.36 -48.97
C ILE A 164 19.95 24.72 -47.50
N GLY A 165 19.31 25.80 -47.14
CA GLY A 165 19.14 26.18 -45.74
C GLY A 165 20.44 26.52 -44.98
N ASP A 166 20.79 27.76 -45.04
CA ASP A 166 21.90 28.36 -44.30
C ASP A 166 21.33 29.17 -43.11
N ASN A 167 20.30 28.65 -42.46
CA ASN A 167 19.54 29.47 -41.53
C ASN A 167 19.22 28.75 -40.22
N VAL A 168 19.58 29.40 -39.10
CA VAL A 168 19.23 28.97 -37.74
C VAL A 168 17.71 28.85 -37.52
N ALA A 169 16.90 29.55 -38.32
CA ALA A 169 15.43 29.49 -38.27
C ALA A 169 14.86 28.08 -38.58
N GLN A 170 15.66 27.17 -39.14
CA GLN A 170 15.27 25.81 -39.45
C GLN A 170 15.66 24.81 -38.35
N LEU A 171 16.34 25.29 -37.29
CA LEU A 171 16.71 24.47 -36.15
C LEU A 171 15.55 24.40 -35.16
N THR A 172 15.11 23.19 -34.87
CA THR A 172 14.11 22.91 -33.85
C THR A 172 14.76 22.25 -32.64
N ASN A 173 14.29 22.56 -31.43
CA ASN A 173 14.88 22.03 -30.20
C ASN A 173 16.41 22.18 -30.17
N GLN A 174 16.89 23.40 -30.40
CA GLN A 174 18.32 23.70 -30.56
C GLN A 174 19.16 23.41 -29.33
N LYS A 175 18.53 23.41 -28.16
CA LYS A 175 19.18 23.31 -26.86
C LYS A 175 18.76 22.02 -26.16
N LEU A 176 19.75 21.29 -25.65
CA LEU A 176 19.58 20.22 -24.70
C LEU A 176 20.06 20.69 -23.34
N ALA A 177 19.15 20.82 -22.39
CA ALA A 177 19.50 21.03 -21.01
C ALA A 177 19.93 19.71 -20.37
N ILE A 178 20.96 19.76 -19.52
CA ILE A 178 21.42 18.61 -18.75
C ILE A 178 21.19 18.89 -17.27
N LYS A 179 20.42 18.02 -16.65
CA LYS A 179 20.26 17.96 -15.19
C LYS A 179 21.21 16.91 -14.65
N LEU A 180 22.21 17.35 -13.89
CA LEU A 180 23.05 16.43 -13.14
C LEU A 180 22.31 15.93 -11.91
N LEU A 181 22.30 14.62 -11.72
CA LEU A 181 21.92 14.02 -10.45
C LEU A 181 23.08 14.12 -9.47
N GLY A 182 22.78 14.34 -8.20
CA GLY A 182 23.75 14.30 -7.13
C GLY A 182 24.45 12.94 -7.05
N ASN A 183 25.63 12.93 -6.49
CA ASN A 183 26.44 11.71 -6.32
C ASN A 183 26.49 11.23 -4.87
N LEU A 184 25.81 11.92 -3.98
CA LEU A 184 25.70 11.55 -2.58
C LEU A 184 24.48 10.68 -2.33
N THR A 185 24.50 10.01 -1.19
CA THR A 185 23.39 9.23 -0.68
C THR A 185 22.86 9.81 0.63
N LEU A 186 21.56 9.64 0.86
CA LEU A 186 20.90 9.91 2.13
C LEU A 186 20.28 8.61 2.60
N SER A 187 20.66 8.15 3.80
CA SER A 187 20.20 6.87 4.32
C SER A 187 19.80 6.94 5.79
N GLY A 188 18.91 6.04 6.18
CA GLY A 188 18.43 5.94 7.53
C GLY A 188 17.50 4.77 7.71
N LYS A 189 16.68 4.83 8.76
CA LYS A 189 15.72 3.81 9.11
C LYS A 189 14.35 4.43 9.40
N VAL A 190 13.30 3.86 8.81
CA VAL A 190 11.93 4.07 9.28
C VAL A 190 11.63 3.02 10.34
N TRP A 191 11.34 3.44 11.54
CA TRP A 191 11.03 2.56 12.66
C TRP A 191 9.58 2.12 12.57
N LEU A 192 9.35 0.98 11.89
CA LEU A 192 8.00 0.44 11.69
C LEU A 192 7.39 -0.02 13.00
N GLY A 193 6.09 0.19 13.17
CA GLY A 193 5.30 -0.36 14.27
C GLY A 193 5.35 -1.90 14.26
N PRO A 194 5.23 -2.58 15.41
CA PRO A 194 5.44 -4.03 15.51
C PRO A 194 4.43 -4.84 14.72
N THR A 195 3.24 -4.33 14.51
CA THR A 195 2.18 -4.97 13.72
C THR A 195 2.09 -4.45 12.29
N MET A 196 2.91 -3.43 11.94
CA MET A 196 2.91 -2.85 10.62
C MET A 196 3.63 -3.75 9.62
N THR A 197 2.86 -4.41 8.78
CA THR A 197 3.38 -5.28 7.70
C THR A 197 3.64 -4.54 6.39
N LEU A 198 3.08 -3.34 6.24
CA LEU A 198 3.22 -2.51 5.05
C LEU A 198 4.53 -1.74 5.08
N ARG A 199 5.24 -1.75 3.96
CA ARG A 199 6.48 -1.00 3.80
C ARG A 199 6.19 0.34 3.12
N PRO A 200 6.46 1.48 3.80
CA PRO A 200 6.27 2.78 3.19
C PRO A 200 7.28 3.04 2.08
N VAL A 201 6.98 4.02 1.25
CA VAL A 201 7.89 4.58 0.25
C VAL A 201 8.33 5.95 0.75
N ILE A 202 9.65 6.17 0.82
CA ILE A 202 10.22 7.49 1.08
C ILE A 202 10.34 8.23 -0.24
N TRP A 203 9.70 9.37 -0.33
CA TRP A 203 9.80 10.28 -1.45
C TRP A 203 10.67 11.46 -1.06
N CYS A 204 11.71 11.72 -1.85
CA CYS A 204 12.66 12.78 -1.60
C CYS A 204 12.44 13.94 -2.58
N TYR A 205 12.35 15.14 -2.04
CA TYR A 205 12.22 16.38 -2.80
C TYR A 205 13.26 17.40 -2.34
N GLN A 206 13.68 18.29 -3.23
CA GLN A 206 14.41 19.50 -2.81
C GLN A 206 13.47 20.40 -1.99
N ALA A 207 13.90 20.84 -0.81
CA ALA A 207 13.03 21.59 0.11
C ALA A 207 12.68 23.00 -0.39
N ASN A 208 13.51 23.60 -1.23
CA ASN A 208 13.35 24.98 -1.71
C ASN A 208 12.33 25.14 -2.85
N ASN A 209 12.12 24.09 -3.65
CA ASN A 209 11.28 24.15 -4.86
C ASN A 209 10.33 22.95 -5.03
N ASN A 210 10.31 22.03 -4.07
CA ASN A 210 9.58 20.75 -4.13
C ASN A 210 9.88 19.89 -5.39
N ALA A 211 11.07 20.06 -6.00
CA ALA A 211 11.46 19.22 -7.13
C ALA A 211 11.69 17.79 -6.63
N PHE A 212 11.04 16.82 -7.27
CA PHE A 212 11.24 15.40 -6.99
C PHE A 212 12.65 14.97 -7.38
N ILE A 213 13.32 14.25 -6.50
CA ILE A 213 14.69 13.76 -6.68
C ILE A 213 14.69 12.25 -6.87
N ASP A 214 14.17 11.51 -5.87
CA ASP A 214 14.20 10.05 -5.85
C ASP A 214 13.11 9.50 -4.93
N SER A 215 12.86 8.19 -5.04
CA SER A 215 12.00 7.49 -4.10
C SER A 215 12.47 6.06 -3.91
N VAL A 216 12.35 5.55 -2.70
CA VAL A 216 12.74 4.19 -2.36
C VAL A 216 11.69 3.53 -1.46
N THR A 217 11.41 2.27 -1.72
CA THR A 217 10.60 1.45 -0.80
C THR A 217 11.49 1.01 0.36
N VAL A 218 11.03 1.24 1.55
CA VAL A 218 11.71 0.85 2.80
C VAL A 218 11.90 -0.67 2.83
N ASN A 219 13.08 -1.14 3.21
CA ASN A 219 13.41 -2.55 3.37
C ASN A 219 12.58 -3.21 4.51
N ALA A 220 12.61 -4.54 4.60
CA ALA A 220 11.89 -5.28 5.63
C ALA A 220 12.38 -4.96 7.07
N ASP A 221 13.64 -4.60 7.22
CA ASP A 221 14.26 -4.18 8.49
C ASP A 221 14.04 -2.70 8.80
N GLY A 222 13.35 -1.98 7.92
CA GLY A 222 13.07 -0.55 8.02
C GLY A 222 14.13 0.35 7.42
N THR A 223 15.26 -0.16 6.94
CA THR A 223 16.33 0.67 6.34
C THR A 223 15.94 1.19 4.96
N TYR A 224 16.52 2.32 4.59
CA TYR A 224 16.38 2.92 3.26
C TYR A 224 17.63 3.68 2.85
N THR A 225 17.83 3.79 1.54
CA THR A 225 18.88 4.63 0.93
C THR A 225 18.31 5.31 -0.30
N LEU A 226 18.45 6.62 -0.33
CA LEU A 226 18.12 7.48 -1.47
C LEU A 226 19.41 7.88 -2.14
N ASP A 227 19.42 7.77 -3.45
CA ASP A 227 20.53 8.15 -4.31
C ASP A 227 20.30 9.53 -4.92
N ASN A 228 21.27 10.00 -5.70
CA ASN A 228 21.17 11.23 -6.50
C ASN A 228 21.03 12.52 -5.65
N ILE A 229 21.60 12.51 -4.47
CA ILE A 229 21.53 13.60 -3.51
C ILE A 229 22.62 14.64 -3.82
N ASP A 230 22.23 15.89 -3.97
CA ASP A 230 23.15 17.01 -4.23
C ASP A 230 23.82 17.49 -2.94
N GLU A 231 25.06 17.94 -3.06
CA GLU A 231 25.81 18.57 -1.96
C GLU A 231 25.15 19.87 -1.50
N ASN A 232 25.31 20.19 -0.22
CA ASN A 232 24.86 21.44 0.40
C ASN A 232 23.40 21.79 0.14
N THR A 233 22.55 20.75 0.09
CA THR A 233 21.12 20.88 -0.24
C THR A 233 20.25 20.38 0.91
N ARG A 234 19.16 21.11 1.16
CA ARG A 234 18.12 20.71 2.10
C ARG A 234 17.04 19.91 1.38
N TYR A 235 16.66 18.78 1.96
CA TYR A 235 15.67 17.87 1.41
C TYR A 235 14.44 17.76 2.30
N LYS A 236 13.31 17.49 1.65
CA LYS A 236 12.04 17.12 2.27
C LYS A 236 11.78 15.64 1.98
N LEU A 237 11.59 14.84 3.02
CA LEU A 237 11.33 13.42 2.95
C LEU A 237 9.87 13.16 3.33
N ASP A 238 9.05 12.77 2.37
CA ASP A 238 7.66 12.35 2.60
C ASP A 238 7.60 10.83 2.79
N VAL A 239 6.92 10.39 3.83
CA VAL A 239 6.69 8.96 4.09
C VAL A 239 5.28 8.59 3.59
N LYS A 240 5.20 7.76 2.57
CA LYS A 240 3.94 7.33 1.95
C LYS A 240 3.71 5.84 2.10
N PHE A 241 2.59 5.47 2.67
CA PHE A 241 2.19 4.07 2.80
C PHE A 241 1.43 3.62 1.54
N PRO A 242 1.71 2.40 1.02
CA PRO A 242 1.15 1.92 -0.26
C PRO A 242 -0.32 1.50 -0.17
N SER A 243 -0.84 1.30 1.04
CA SER A 243 -2.22 0.90 1.28
C SER A 243 -3.14 2.12 1.42
N PRO A 244 -4.44 1.99 1.14
CA PRO A 244 -5.39 3.03 1.49
C PRO A 244 -5.27 3.41 2.96
N LEU A 245 -5.12 4.70 3.26
CA LEU A 245 -4.96 5.18 4.65
C LEU A 245 -6.14 4.79 5.54
N ALA A 246 -7.34 4.64 4.96
CA ALA A 246 -8.50 4.12 5.67
C ALA A 246 -8.27 2.70 6.21
N THR A 247 -7.61 1.82 5.45
CA THR A 247 -7.28 0.47 5.92
C THR A 247 -6.25 0.50 7.06
N ILE A 248 -5.27 1.41 6.98
CA ILE A 248 -4.29 1.60 8.06
C ILE A 248 -4.98 2.09 9.32
N ARG A 249 -5.86 3.09 9.21
CA ARG A 249 -6.68 3.60 10.32
C ARG A 249 -7.51 2.47 10.96
N ASP A 250 -8.27 1.75 10.16
CA ASP A 250 -9.19 0.71 10.64
C ASP A 250 -8.46 -0.46 11.33
N ASN A 251 -7.17 -0.67 11.04
CA ASN A 251 -6.35 -1.66 11.72
C ASN A 251 -5.64 -1.12 12.97
N ALA A 252 -5.30 0.17 12.99
CA ALA A 252 -4.50 0.78 14.04
C ALA A 252 -5.36 1.35 15.17
N VAL A 253 -6.52 1.93 14.83
CA VAL A 253 -7.39 2.60 15.81
C VAL A 253 -8.46 1.63 16.27
N THR A 254 -8.40 1.27 17.54
CA THR A 254 -9.22 0.22 18.15
C THR A 254 -10.07 0.71 19.31
N ILE A 255 -10.94 -0.16 19.83
CA ILE A 255 -11.76 0.18 21.01
C ILE A 255 -10.89 0.40 22.26
N SER A 256 -9.75 -0.28 22.35
CA SER A 256 -8.80 -0.10 23.45
C SER A 256 -8.26 1.33 23.50
N ASP A 257 -8.01 1.95 22.34
CA ASP A 257 -7.59 3.35 22.25
C ASP A 257 -8.68 4.31 22.76
N ALA A 258 -9.93 4.03 22.39
CA ALA A 258 -11.06 4.83 22.89
C ALA A 258 -11.20 4.74 24.41
N VAL A 259 -11.09 3.53 24.97
CA VAL A 259 -11.16 3.30 26.42
C VAL A 259 -9.99 3.97 27.13
N LYS A 260 -8.77 3.85 26.63
CA LYS A 260 -7.58 4.53 27.19
C LYS A 260 -7.75 6.05 27.20
N THR A 261 -8.18 6.62 26.08
CA THR A 261 -8.38 8.07 25.97
C THR A 261 -9.50 8.55 26.90
N TYR A 262 -10.58 7.77 26.99
CA TYR A 262 -11.69 8.09 27.88
C TYR A 262 -11.28 8.00 29.36
N ASP A 263 -10.50 6.99 29.74
CA ASP A 263 -10.02 6.82 31.12
C ASP A 263 -9.17 8.02 31.55
N GLU A 264 -8.28 8.51 30.70
CA GLU A 264 -7.45 9.68 30.98
C GLU A 264 -8.27 10.99 31.03
N TYR A 265 -9.20 11.18 30.10
CA TYR A 265 -10.09 12.35 30.09
C TYR A 265 -10.95 12.45 31.37
N THR A 266 -11.39 11.30 31.89
CA THR A 266 -12.28 11.25 33.06
C THR A 266 -11.56 11.34 34.41
N VAL A 267 -10.23 11.31 34.43
CA VAL A 267 -9.46 11.49 35.66
C VAL A 267 -9.49 12.96 36.07
N THR A 268 -10.24 13.26 37.12
CA THR A 268 -10.40 14.62 37.64
C THR A 268 -9.24 15.07 38.53
N ASP A 269 -8.44 14.14 39.03
CA ASP A 269 -7.27 14.42 39.88
C ASP A 269 -6.00 14.28 39.04
N VAL A 270 -5.35 15.42 38.75
CA VAL A 270 -4.08 15.47 38.00
C VAL A 270 -2.99 14.58 38.63
N ASN A 271 -3.02 14.38 39.95
CA ASN A 271 -2.07 13.50 40.61
C ASN A 271 -2.33 12.00 40.32
N GLN A 272 -3.60 11.63 40.11
CA GLN A 272 -3.97 10.28 39.70
C GLN A 272 -3.76 10.07 38.18
N ALA A 273 -4.02 11.07 37.35
CA ALA A 273 -3.68 11.03 35.94
C ALA A 273 -2.18 10.74 35.75
N PHE A 274 -1.34 11.35 36.57
CA PHE A 274 0.10 11.11 36.58
C PHE A 274 0.51 9.76 37.18
N SER A 275 -0.35 9.02 37.84
CA SER A 275 -0.05 7.69 38.37
C SER A 275 -0.23 6.55 37.36
N ARG A 276 -1.04 6.78 36.32
CA ARG A 276 -1.31 5.82 35.23
C ARG A 276 -0.40 6.13 34.05
N ASN A 277 0.56 5.28 33.78
CA ASN A 277 1.79 5.56 33.02
C ASN A 277 1.71 5.79 31.50
N TYR A 278 0.56 5.88 30.83
CA TYR A 278 0.55 5.83 29.37
C TYR A 278 0.31 7.13 28.61
N LEU A 279 -0.38 8.13 29.19
CA LEU A 279 -0.57 9.43 28.54
C LEU A 279 0.26 10.57 29.17
N ARG A 280 1.40 10.28 29.77
CA ARG A 280 2.24 11.25 30.49
C ARG A 280 3.16 12.09 29.63
N ASN A 281 3.24 11.85 28.34
CA ASN A 281 4.19 12.50 27.47
C ASN A 281 3.52 13.21 26.30
N GLY A 282 4.19 14.18 25.72
CA GLY A 282 3.66 14.97 24.64
C GLY A 282 3.25 14.15 23.40
N LEU A 283 3.94 13.03 23.14
CA LEU A 283 3.59 12.14 22.03
C LEU A 283 2.22 11.46 22.26
N ALA A 284 1.95 10.96 23.46
CA ALA A 284 0.67 10.30 23.76
C ALA A 284 -0.51 11.26 23.62
N TYR A 285 -0.33 12.52 24.05
CA TYR A 285 -1.33 13.56 23.84
C TYR A 285 -1.56 13.86 22.35
N LEU A 286 -0.48 14.00 21.56
CA LEU A 286 -0.61 14.22 20.11
C LEU A 286 -1.35 13.10 19.40
N ILE A 287 -1.17 11.86 19.84
CA ILE A 287 -1.88 10.70 19.28
C ILE A 287 -3.34 10.70 19.69
N ALA A 288 -3.65 11.07 20.92
CA ALA A 288 -4.99 11.04 21.50
C ALA A 288 -5.86 12.26 21.11
N ASP A 289 -5.27 13.43 20.85
CA ASP A 289 -5.96 14.65 20.40
C ASP A 289 -6.37 14.53 18.92
N VAL A 290 -7.37 13.73 18.65
CA VAL A 290 -7.81 13.41 17.28
C VAL A 290 -8.62 14.52 16.63
N ASN A 291 -9.19 15.42 17.41
CA ASN A 291 -9.91 16.61 16.93
C ASN A 291 -8.99 17.82 16.73
N LYS A 292 -7.70 17.70 17.16
CA LYS A 292 -6.64 18.72 17.04
C LYS A 292 -6.99 20.08 17.65
N THR A 293 -7.71 20.07 18.75
CA THR A 293 -8.04 21.29 19.50
C THR A 293 -6.86 21.80 20.34
N GLY A 294 -5.86 20.97 20.56
CA GLY A 294 -4.74 21.26 21.45
C GLY A 294 -5.04 20.95 22.91
N THR A 295 -6.13 20.26 23.16
CA THR A 295 -6.54 19.80 24.49
C THR A 295 -7.15 18.41 24.40
N LEU A 296 -6.87 17.56 25.36
CA LEU A 296 -7.57 16.28 25.45
C LEU A 296 -8.93 16.53 26.13
N ASP A 297 -10.01 16.40 25.37
CA ASP A 297 -11.37 16.64 25.84
C ASP A 297 -12.30 15.45 25.51
N GLY A 298 -13.58 15.57 25.89
CA GLY A 298 -14.56 14.50 25.64
C GLY A 298 -14.84 14.22 24.17
N GLY A 299 -14.44 15.12 23.27
CA GLY A 299 -14.54 14.93 21.82
C GLY A 299 -13.57 13.88 21.30
N ASP A 300 -12.38 13.77 21.90
CA ASP A 300 -11.34 12.86 21.43
C ASP A 300 -11.70 11.38 21.61
N PRO A 301 -12.01 10.88 22.82
CA PRO A 301 -12.43 9.50 22.99
C PRO A 301 -13.71 9.18 22.20
N TYR A 302 -14.62 10.17 22.05
CA TYR A 302 -15.81 10.00 21.24
C TYR A 302 -15.46 9.82 19.75
N LEU A 303 -14.55 10.60 19.19
CA LEU A 303 -14.15 10.49 17.79
C LEU A 303 -13.38 9.20 17.50
N ILE A 304 -12.52 8.75 18.43
CA ILE A 304 -11.88 7.44 18.32
C ILE A 304 -12.94 6.35 18.30
N TYR A 305 -13.85 6.37 19.26
CA TYR A 305 -14.97 5.43 19.35
C TYR A 305 -15.88 5.46 18.11
N ALA A 306 -16.23 6.65 17.61
CA ALA A 306 -17.04 6.81 16.42
C ALA A 306 -16.32 6.29 15.14
N SER A 307 -14.99 6.43 15.09
CA SER A 307 -14.18 5.87 14.01
C SER A 307 -14.19 4.34 14.04
N VAL A 308 -13.99 3.75 15.20
CA VAL A 308 -14.00 2.29 15.42
C VAL A 308 -15.34 1.67 15.01
N SER A 309 -16.44 2.30 15.42
CA SER A 309 -17.79 1.84 15.08
C SER A 309 -18.22 2.16 13.63
N GLY A 310 -17.38 2.87 12.87
CA GLY A 310 -17.67 3.27 11.49
C GLY A 310 -18.66 4.44 11.36
N LEU A 311 -19.05 5.07 12.48
CA LEU A 311 -19.99 6.19 12.49
C LEU A 311 -19.39 7.46 11.89
N ARG A 312 -18.17 7.79 12.30
CA ARG A 312 -17.43 8.96 11.84
C ARG A 312 -15.93 8.65 11.80
N PRO A 313 -15.36 8.35 10.62
CA PRO A 313 -13.96 8.02 10.54
C PRO A 313 -13.06 9.23 10.84
N ILE A 314 -11.93 8.99 11.50
CA ILE A 314 -10.85 9.96 11.63
C ILE A 314 -10.36 10.34 10.23
N ASP A 315 -10.09 11.63 10.01
CA ASP A 315 -9.65 12.15 8.72
C ASP A 315 -8.30 11.54 8.32
N THR A 316 -8.27 10.89 7.16
CA THR A 316 -7.07 10.24 6.63
C THR A 316 -5.99 11.24 6.15
N ALA A 317 -6.35 12.48 5.85
CA ALA A 317 -5.39 13.50 5.41
C ALA A 317 -4.34 13.84 6.50
N GLN A 318 -4.69 13.61 7.76
CA GLN A 318 -3.83 13.91 8.91
C GLN A 318 -3.53 12.68 9.76
N LEU A 319 -3.82 11.50 9.24
CA LEU A 319 -3.75 10.24 9.98
C LEU A 319 -2.32 9.90 10.41
N ILE A 320 -1.35 10.04 9.52
CA ILE A 320 0.04 9.65 9.77
C ILE A 320 0.88 10.91 9.96
N ASN A 321 1.56 10.98 11.09
CA ASN A 321 2.45 12.09 11.44
C ASN A 321 3.88 11.55 11.60
N VAL A 322 4.84 12.16 10.93
CA VAL A 322 6.24 11.71 10.86
C VAL A 322 7.18 12.71 11.50
N PHE A 323 8.23 12.20 12.11
CA PHE A 323 9.23 13.00 12.84
C PHE A 323 10.63 12.39 12.64
N HIS A 324 11.66 13.21 12.80
CA HIS A 324 12.96 12.67 13.10
C HIS A 324 12.92 11.87 14.40
N LYS A 325 13.66 10.77 14.44
CA LYS A 325 13.71 9.86 15.60
C LYS A 325 13.95 10.62 16.90
N ASN A 326 14.89 11.55 16.92
CA ASN A 326 15.26 12.29 18.14
C ASN A 326 14.10 13.17 18.65
N THR A 327 13.39 13.86 17.75
CA THR A 327 12.21 14.65 18.11
C THR A 327 11.09 13.75 18.65
N PHE A 328 10.81 12.62 17.97
CA PHE A 328 9.81 11.66 18.38
C PHE A 328 10.12 11.07 19.76
N ASP A 329 11.37 10.66 19.99
CA ASP A 329 11.79 10.07 21.26
C ASP A 329 11.78 11.11 22.40
N SER A 330 12.13 12.35 22.12
CA SER A 330 12.02 13.47 23.08
C SER A 330 10.57 13.69 23.50
N LEU A 331 9.62 13.72 22.56
CA LEU A 331 8.19 13.84 22.85
C LEU A 331 7.65 12.63 23.64
N ALA A 332 8.19 11.42 23.36
CA ALA A 332 7.75 10.19 23.97
C ALA A 332 8.31 9.95 25.38
N LEU A 333 9.51 10.44 25.66
CA LEU A 333 10.23 10.21 26.92
C LEU A 333 10.20 11.44 27.85
N GLY A 334 9.87 12.61 27.33
CA GLY A 334 9.80 13.86 28.08
C GLY A 334 8.66 13.84 29.10
N VAL A 335 9.00 13.90 30.38
CA VAL A 335 8.03 14.02 31.46
C VAL A 335 7.62 15.48 31.59
N ASN A 336 6.32 15.78 31.53
CA ASN A 336 5.71 17.11 31.77
C ASN A 336 5.97 18.19 30.69
N GLN A 337 6.22 17.84 29.44
CA GLN A 337 6.35 18.85 28.36
C GLN A 337 5.01 19.18 27.71
N TRP A 338 4.04 19.65 28.50
CA TRP A 338 2.73 20.08 28.02
C TRP A 338 2.77 21.22 26.98
N ASN A 339 3.83 22.01 26.96
CA ASN A 339 3.95 23.15 26.06
C ASN A 339 4.60 22.77 24.71
N ASP A 340 5.36 21.70 24.63
CA ASP A 340 6.09 21.34 23.41
C ASP A 340 5.21 20.63 22.38
N TRP A 341 4.23 19.87 22.80
CA TRP A 341 3.35 19.16 21.86
C TRP A 341 2.43 20.11 21.08
N ALA A 342 1.97 21.21 21.69
CA ALA A 342 1.12 22.21 21.04
C ALA A 342 1.72 22.75 19.73
N SER A 343 3.05 22.84 19.64
CA SER A 343 3.73 23.24 18.43
C SER A 343 3.70 22.19 17.30
N HIS A 344 3.29 20.96 17.61
CA HIS A 344 3.27 19.82 16.67
C HIS A 344 1.86 19.37 16.27
N ILE A 345 0.81 20.03 16.77
CA ILE A 345 -0.61 19.69 16.55
C ILE A 345 -0.98 19.60 15.06
N ASN A 346 -0.40 20.44 14.23
CA ASN A 346 -0.76 20.52 12.80
C ASN A 346 -0.30 19.34 11.96
N GLY A 347 0.35 18.35 12.58
CA GLY A 347 0.79 17.14 11.92
C GLY A 347 1.84 17.40 10.84
N VAL A 348 2.84 16.56 10.76
CA VAL A 348 3.87 16.66 9.73
C VAL A 348 3.88 15.34 8.97
N THR A 349 3.68 15.41 7.66
CA THR A 349 3.75 14.23 6.77
C THR A 349 5.15 14.00 6.24
N HIS A 350 6.09 14.87 6.60
CA HIS A 350 7.45 14.87 6.09
C HIS A 350 8.44 15.37 7.12
N VAL A 351 9.70 15.03 6.93
CA VAL A 351 10.84 15.57 7.67
C VAL A 351 11.77 16.33 6.72
N PHE A 352 12.50 17.30 7.26
CA PHE A 352 13.53 18.00 6.51
C PHE A 352 14.91 17.59 7.02
N ASP A 353 15.86 17.42 6.09
CA ASP A 353 17.25 17.21 6.43
C ASP A 353 18.17 17.94 5.45
N SER A 354 19.42 18.13 5.83
CA SER A 354 20.41 18.86 5.03
C SER A 354 21.63 17.99 4.82
N VAL A 355 21.98 17.77 3.56
CA VAL A 355 23.19 17.05 3.17
C VAL A 355 24.31 18.06 2.93
N GLY A 356 25.48 17.83 3.54
CA GLY A 356 26.71 18.62 3.30
C GLY A 356 27.45 18.13 2.06
N THR A 357 28.75 17.87 2.20
CA THR A 357 29.64 17.43 1.11
C THR A 357 29.93 15.94 1.14
N VAL A 358 29.31 15.19 2.06
CA VAL A 358 29.46 13.74 2.26
C VAL A 358 28.09 13.07 2.37
N ASN A 359 28.08 11.75 2.17
CA ASN A 359 26.86 10.97 2.39
C ASN A 359 26.28 11.22 3.77
N LEU A 360 24.98 11.43 3.84
CA LEU A 360 24.26 11.58 5.09
C LEU A 360 23.67 10.22 5.52
N THR A 361 24.06 9.78 6.70
CA THR A 361 23.57 8.54 7.30
C THR A 361 22.84 8.81 8.60
N GLY A 362 22.00 7.87 9.04
CA GLY A 362 21.29 8.00 10.32
C GLY A 362 20.13 8.98 10.30
N VAL A 363 19.56 9.26 9.12
CA VAL A 363 18.30 10.02 9.00
C VAL A 363 17.15 9.10 9.37
N ASP A 364 17.04 8.87 10.68
CA ASP A 364 16.05 7.96 11.22
C ASP A 364 14.70 8.68 11.38
N ILE A 365 13.65 8.02 10.90
CA ILE A 365 12.29 8.53 10.87
C ILE A 365 11.41 7.64 11.75
N LYS A 366 10.60 8.28 12.58
CA LYS A 366 9.51 7.66 13.34
C LYS A 366 8.20 8.31 12.98
N TYR A 367 7.11 7.59 13.17
CA TYR A 367 5.76 8.07 12.91
C TYR A 367 4.79 7.59 13.99
N PHE A 368 3.68 8.30 14.11
CA PHE A 368 2.51 7.79 14.80
C PHE A 368 1.28 7.86 13.90
N ILE A 369 0.31 7.04 14.24
CA ILE A 369 -1.02 7.03 13.64
C ILE A 369 -1.97 7.72 14.61
N LEU A 370 -2.68 8.74 14.15
CA LEU A 370 -3.60 9.52 14.97
C LEU A 370 -4.73 8.62 15.47
N GLY A 371 -4.91 8.57 16.78
CA GLY A 371 -5.88 7.71 17.46
C GLY A 371 -5.34 6.31 17.86
N ASP A 372 -4.14 5.91 17.45
CA ASP A 372 -3.46 4.67 17.88
C ASP A 372 -2.76 4.90 19.23
N VAL A 373 -3.55 5.10 20.26
CA VAL A 373 -3.10 5.55 21.59
C VAL A 373 -2.22 4.50 22.28
N ASP A 374 -2.53 3.23 22.07
CA ASP A 374 -1.72 2.13 22.56
C ASP A 374 -0.46 1.86 21.71
N ARG A 375 -0.33 2.54 20.58
CA ARG A 375 0.81 2.50 19.67
C ARG A 375 1.13 1.11 19.10
N THR A 376 0.13 0.30 18.84
CA THR A 376 0.32 -1.03 18.27
C THR A 376 0.85 -0.96 16.83
N HIS A 377 0.48 0.08 16.08
CA HIS A 377 0.87 0.31 14.69
C HIS A 377 1.86 1.47 14.51
N SER A 378 2.02 2.32 15.52
CA SER A 378 2.96 3.44 15.54
C SER A 378 4.40 3.00 15.82
N SER A 379 5.38 3.87 15.53
CA SER A 379 6.80 3.59 15.73
C SER A 379 7.16 3.26 17.20
N PRO A 380 8.12 2.35 17.43
CA PRO A 380 8.55 1.97 18.77
C PRO A 380 9.27 3.09 19.54
N VAL A 381 9.04 3.13 20.84
CA VAL A 381 9.77 3.97 21.80
C VAL A 381 10.64 3.06 22.67
N TYR A 382 11.88 3.44 22.86
CA TYR A 382 12.80 2.73 23.75
C TYR A 382 13.25 3.68 24.86
N ASP A 383 13.39 3.16 26.08
CA ASP A 383 13.95 3.91 27.19
C ASP A 383 15.46 4.15 27.04
N ALA A 384 16.07 4.87 27.97
CA ALA A 384 17.50 5.14 27.96
C ALA A 384 18.37 3.87 28.06
N ASN A 385 17.81 2.76 28.52
CA ASN A 385 18.47 1.45 28.62
C ASN A 385 18.28 0.58 27.37
N GLY A 386 17.54 1.08 26.37
CA GLY A 386 17.22 0.35 25.15
C GLY A 386 16.06 -0.63 25.27
N ASN A 387 15.31 -0.61 26.37
CA ASN A 387 14.12 -1.44 26.54
C ASN A 387 12.93 -0.80 25.82
N LEU A 388 12.11 -1.64 25.20
CA LEU A 388 10.86 -1.20 24.59
C LEU A 388 9.92 -0.66 25.68
N VAL A 389 9.53 0.60 25.56
CA VAL A 389 8.49 1.18 26.42
C VAL A 389 7.17 0.50 26.07
N ALA A 390 6.58 -0.17 27.05
CA ALA A 390 5.35 -0.94 26.90
C ALA A 390 4.26 -0.10 26.24
N ARG A 391 3.46 -0.73 25.39
CA ARG A 391 2.44 -0.10 24.57
C ARG A 391 1.06 -0.66 24.89
N ALA A 392 0.75 -1.80 24.30
CA ALA A 392 -0.40 -2.61 24.62
C ALA A 392 -0.01 -3.62 25.69
N ASN A 393 -0.71 -3.63 26.82
CA ASN A 393 -0.61 -4.72 27.76
C ASN A 393 -1.66 -5.77 27.39
N TYR A 394 -1.29 -7.03 27.44
CA TYR A 394 -2.22 -8.15 27.27
C TYR A 394 -2.48 -8.74 28.64
N ILE A 395 -3.75 -8.72 29.08
CA ILE A 395 -4.16 -9.11 30.43
C ILE A 395 -4.60 -10.58 30.51
N GLY A 396 -4.97 -11.19 29.40
CA GLY A 396 -5.41 -12.57 29.36
C GLY A 396 -6.13 -12.93 28.07
N ASN A 397 -6.77 -14.08 28.05
CA ASN A 397 -7.47 -14.59 26.88
C ASN A 397 -8.97 -14.27 26.95
N LEU A 398 -9.54 -13.94 25.81
CA LEU A 398 -10.97 -13.83 25.59
C LEU A 398 -11.36 -14.85 24.53
N ASP A 399 -12.11 -15.87 24.93
CA ASP A 399 -12.59 -16.89 24.00
C ASP A 399 -13.93 -16.45 23.41
N ILE A 400 -14.04 -16.43 22.07
CA ILE A 400 -15.26 -16.06 21.34
C ILE A 400 -15.72 -17.22 20.50
N THR A 401 -17.01 -17.53 20.61
CA THR A 401 -17.67 -18.58 19.84
C THR A 401 -18.99 -18.09 19.30
N ILE A 402 -19.18 -18.21 18.00
CA ILE A 402 -20.46 -17.94 17.35
C ILE A 402 -20.91 -19.23 16.66
N PRO A 403 -21.86 -19.98 17.27
CA PRO A 403 -22.33 -21.25 16.71
C PRO A 403 -22.99 -21.08 15.35
N ASN A 404 -22.87 -22.09 14.51
CA ASN A 404 -23.63 -22.17 13.27
C ASN A 404 -25.13 -22.18 13.56
N VAL A 405 -25.92 -21.56 12.70
CA VAL A 405 -27.36 -21.38 12.88
C VAL A 405 -28.11 -22.08 11.75
N THR A 406 -29.11 -22.87 12.12
CA THR A 406 -30.07 -23.42 11.18
C THR A 406 -31.49 -23.05 11.61
N ALA A 407 -32.28 -22.53 10.68
CA ALA A 407 -33.66 -22.17 10.91
C ALA A 407 -34.57 -22.81 9.83
N PRO A 408 -35.87 -22.96 10.08
CA PRO A 408 -36.84 -23.30 9.02
C PRO A 408 -36.80 -22.27 7.88
N THR A 409 -37.09 -22.73 6.67
CA THR A 409 -37.13 -21.85 5.47
C THR A 409 -38.10 -20.70 5.70
N GLY A 410 -37.64 -19.46 5.38
CA GLY A 410 -38.41 -18.25 5.56
C GLY A 410 -38.39 -17.67 6.99
N GLN A 411 -37.78 -18.35 7.94
CA GLN A 411 -37.66 -17.87 9.33
C GLN A 411 -36.33 -17.12 9.57
N ALA A 412 -36.38 -16.19 10.51
CA ALA A 412 -35.16 -15.46 10.93
C ALA A 412 -34.17 -16.39 11.65
N MET A 413 -32.88 -16.10 11.45
CA MET A 413 -31.75 -16.81 12.03
C MET A 413 -31.10 -15.92 13.11
N TYR A 414 -30.82 -16.48 14.29
CA TYR A 414 -30.24 -15.78 15.41
C TYR A 414 -28.87 -16.36 15.74
N ALA A 415 -27.82 -15.65 15.39
CA ALA A 415 -26.46 -16.03 15.73
C ALA A 415 -26.06 -15.48 17.10
N ASN A 416 -25.86 -16.36 18.08
CA ASN A 416 -25.45 -15.99 19.44
C ASN A 416 -23.95 -15.66 19.43
N PHE A 417 -23.59 -14.48 19.87
CA PHE A 417 -22.21 -14.09 20.11
C PHE A 417 -21.86 -14.49 21.55
N ASN A 418 -21.21 -15.62 21.72
CA ASN A 418 -20.82 -16.11 23.04
C ASN A 418 -19.37 -15.73 23.30
N MET A 419 -19.07 -15.26 24.50
CA MET A 419 -17.73 -14.95 24.92
C MET A 419 -17.46 -15.45 26.33
N ASN A 420 -16.19 -15.82 26.61
CA ASN A 420 -15.72 -16.15 27.93
C ASN A 420 -14.46 -15.33 28.23
N THR A 421 -14.54 -14.47 29.24
CA THR A 421 -13.46 -13.58 29.66
C THR A 421 -12.47 -14.25 30.59
N ASN A 422 -12.65 -15.54 30.88
CA ASN A 422 -11.82 -16.29 31.85
C ASN A 422 -11.71 -15.61 33.23
N GLY A 423 -12.81 -14.94 33.65
CA GLY A 423 -12.91 -14.27 34.95
C GLY A 423 -12.37 -12.83 34.98
N LEU A 424 -11.80 -12.35 33.88
CA LEU A 424 -11.36 -10.95 33.76
C LEU A 424 -12.54 -10.03 33.38
N LYS A 425 -12.37 -8.74 33.59
CA LYS A 425 -13.39 -7.73 33.28
C LYS A 425 -13.15 -7.20 31.88
N ASN A 426 -14.16 -7.33 31.01
CA ASN A 426 -14.16 -6.70 29.69
C ASN A 426 -15.02 -5.45 29.71
N ASP A 427 -14.48 -4.33 29.25
CA ASP A 427 -15.10 -3.01 29.24
C ASP A 427 -15.08 -2.35 27.86
N GLY A 428 -14.41 -2.95 26.88
CA GLY A 428 -14.41 -2.55 25.48
C GLY A 428 -14.53 -3.75 24.56
N LEU A 429 -15.33 -3.66 23.50
CA LEU A 429 -15.51 -4.71 22.51
C LEU A 429 -15.81 -4.13 21.14
N GLN A 430 -15.09 -4.63 20.14
CA GLN A 430 -15.27 -4.22 18.73
C GLN A 430 -15.21 -5.44 17.83
N PHE A 431 -15.96 -5.43 16.73
CA PHE A 431 -15.83 -6.42 15.65
C PHE A 431 -16.35 -5.88 14.31
N GLU A 432 -15.85 -6.46 13.22
CA GLU A 432 -16.45 -6.35 11.89
C GLU A 432 -16.88 -7.73 11.41
N MET A 433 -18.09 -7.81 10.88
CA MET A 433 -18.60 -9.01 10.20
C MET A 433 -18.97 -8.69 8.77
N ARG A 434 -18.84 -9.70 7.90
CA ARG A 434 -19.29 -9.63 6.50
C ARG A 434 -20.15 -10.81 6.14
N TYR A 435 -21.23 -10.51 5.45
CA TYR A 435 -22.19 -11.51 4.96
C TYR A 435 -22.49 -11.26 3.47
N ASP A 436 -23.12 -12.23 2.82
CA ASP A 436 -23.59 -12.10 1.44
C ASP A 436 -24.98 -11.44 1.43
N PRO A 437 -25.09 -10.14 1.04
CA PRO A 437 -26.35 -9.41 1.08
C PRO A 437 -27.34 -9.86 0.00
N THR A 438 -26.95 -10.76 -0.91
CA THR A 438 -27.87 -11.36 -1.88
C THR A 438 -28.58 -12.58 -1.32
N LYS A 439 -28.12 -13.15 -0.20
CA LYS A 439 -28.67 -14.37 0.42
C LYS A 439 -29.40 -14.08 1.72
N VAL A 440 -28.84 -13.20 2.53
CA VAL A 440 -29.41 -12.84 3.83
C VAL A 440 -29.41 -11.34 4.02
N LYS A 441 -30.37 -10.84 4.77
CA LYS A 441 -30.44 -9.47 5.24
C LYS A 441 -30.13 -9.45 6.73
N PHE A 442 -29.21 -8.62 7.14
CA PHE A 442 -29.02 -8.31 8.56
C PHE A 442 -30.14 -7.38 9.03
N GLU A 443 -30.79 -7.73 10.14
CA GLU A 443 -31.92 -6.95 10.68
C GLU A 443 -31.50 -6.09 11.87
N GLU A 444 -30.88 -6.70 12.88
CA GLU A 444 -30.54 -6.01 14.12
C GLU A 444 -29.53 -6.77 14.98
N ILE A 445 -28.90 -6.06 15.92
CA ILE A 445 -28.27 -6.65 17.10
C ILE A 445 -29.25 -6.58 18.27
N ILE A 446 -29.48 -7.71 18.91
CA ILE A 446 -30.24 -7.80 20.15
C ILE A 446 -29.21 -7.84 21.29
N SER A 447 -29.06 -6.71 21.98
CA SER A 447 -28.08 -6.60 23.07
C SER A 447 -28.66 -7.18 24.36
N ASN A 448 -27.84 -8.00 25.03
CA ASN A 448 -28.07 -8.49 26.40
C ASN A 448 -27.14 -7.81 27.41
N ILE A 449 -26.34 -6.83 26.97
CA ILE A 449 -25.42 -6.11 27.84
C ILE A 449 -26.21 -5.28 28.83
N GLN A 450 -25.93 -5.47 30.12
CA GLN A 450 -26.51 -4.72 31.19
C GLN A 450 -25.56 -3.60 31.61
N GLY A 451 -26.11 -2.41 31.96
CA GLY A 451 -25.32 -1.29 32.43
C GLY A 451 -25.09 -0.20 31.37
N PRO A 452 -24.30 0.80 31.71
CA PRO A 452 -24.14 2.03 30.93
C PRO A 452 -23.11 1.90 29.80
N TRP A 453 -23.30 0.91 28.93
CA TRP A 453 -22.46 0.74 27.75
C TRP A 453 -22.91 1.67 26.62
N LEU A 454 -21.98 2.42 26.08
CA LEU A 454 -22.15 3.05 24.78
C LEU A 454 -22.02 1.96 23.73
N GLN A 455 -23.03 1.80 22.88
CA GLN A 455 -23.05 0.80 21.83
C GLN A 455 -23.43 1.47 20.52
N TYR A 456 -22.62 1.28 19.52
CA TYR A 456 -22.88 1.74 18.16
C TYR A 456 -22.71 0.63 17.17
N LEU A 457 -23.62 0.62 16.20
CA LEU A 457 -23.61 -0.28 15.08
C LEU A 457 -23.70 0.54 13.80
N THR A 458 -22.81 0.25 12.85
CA THR A 458 -22.97 0.69 11.47
C THR A 458 -23.19 -0.52 10.58
N HIS A 459 -24.05 -0.35 9.59
CA HIS A 459 -24.41 -1.39 8.65
C HIS A 459 -24.38 -0.85 7.23
N ASP A 460 -23.46 -1.39 6.42
CA ASP A 460 -23.41 -1.19 4.97
C ASP A 460 -24.17 -2.35 4.32
N GLU A 461 -25.46 -2.15 4.08
CA GLU A 461 -26.34 -3.18 3.54
C GLU A 461 -25.90 -3.61 2.13
N ALA A 462 -25.41 -2.68 1.31
CA ALA A 462 -25.02 -2.95 -0.07
C ALA A 462 -23.81 -3.89 -0.16
N ASN A 463 -22.87 -3.76 0.77
CA ASN A 463 -21.65 -4.58 0.83
C ASN A 463 -21.72 -5.70 1.88
N GLY A 464 -22.81 -5.79 2.64
CA GLY A 464 -22.99 -6.80 3.68
C GLY A 464 -21.99 -6.66 4.83
N ILE A 465 -21.66 -5.42 5.25
CA ILE A 465 -20.68 -5.15 6.30
C ILE A 465 -21.40 -4.65 7.54
N ILE A 466 -21.11 -5.28 8.68
CA ILE A 466 -21.58 -4.89 10.00
C ILE A 466 -20.37 -4.54 10.84
N ARG A 467 -20.34 -3.34 11.44
CA ARG A 467 -19.33 -2.94 12.41
C ARG A 467 -19.99 -2.61 13.72
N PHE A 468 -19.45 -3.13 14.78
CA PHE A 468 -19.89 -2.88 16.14
C PHE A 468 -18.75 -2.34 16.99
N GLY A 469 -19.03 -1.31 17.77
CA GLY A 469 -18.18 -0.82 18.84
C GLY A 469 -18.98 -0.65 20.12
N GLY A 470 -18.50 -1.21 21.21
CA GLY A 470 -19.11 -1.11 22.52
C GLY A 470 -18.08 -0.71 23.58
N MET A 471 -18.40 0.29 24.42
CA MET A 471 -17.53 0.76 25.48
C MET A 471 -18.32 1.01 26.76
N ASN A 472 -17.83 0.48 27.87
CA ASN A 472 -18.37 0.74 29.20
C ASN A 472 -17.81 2.05 29.77
N ASN A 473 -18.53 3.14 29.57
CA ASN A 473 -18.06 4.47 29.94
C ASN A 473 -18.16 4.80 31.46
N GLN A 474 -18.78 3.96 32.25
CA GLN A 474 -18.91 4.18 33.70
C GLN A 474 -18.17 3.12 34.54
N LYS A 475 -17.52 2.15 33.90
CA LYS A 475 -16.80 1.06 34.57
C LYS A 475 -17.69 0.23 35.53
N ILE A 476 -19.01 0.23 35.32
CA ILE A 476 -20.02 -0.52 36.04
C ILE A 476 -20.68 -1.51 35.07
N GLY A 477 -20.82 -2.77 35.48
CA GLY A 477 -21.41 -3.78 34.61
C GLY A 477 -20.49 -4.29 33.51
N SER A 478 -19.19 -4.43 33.84
CA SER A 478 -18.22 -5.11 32.98
C SER A 478 -18.70 -6.51 32.62
N LEU A 479 -18.38 -6.99 31.41
CA LEU A 479 -18.67 -8.38 31.04
C LEU A 479 -17.64 -9.29 31.68
N VAL A 480 -18.10 -10.31 32.43
CA VAL A 480 -17.24 -11.22 33.19
C VAL A 480 -17.71 -12.65 33.05
N GLY A 481 -16.77 -13.56 32.86
CA GLY A 481 -17.04 -15.00 32.72
C GLY A 481 -17.66 -15.36 31.39
N SER A 482 -18.49 -16.40 31.38
CA SER A 482 -19.21 -16.86 30.17
C SER A 482 -20.49 -16.09 30.00
N VAL A 483 -20.58 -15.29 28.93
CA VAL A 483 -21.73 -14.42 28.64
C VAL A 483 -22.09 -14.47 27.15
N THR A 484 -23.36 -14.16 26.86
CA THR A 484 -23.84 -13.92 25.50
C THR A 484 -24.25 -12.45 25.40
N PRO A 485 -23.31 -11.52 25.13
CA PRO A 485 -23.60 -10.09 25.17
C PRO A 485 -24.63 -9.67 24.13
N PHE A 486 -24.72 -10.37 23.00
CA PHE A 486 -25.73 -10.09 21.97
C PHE A 486 -26.01 -11.27 21.06
N ARG A 487 -27.11 -11.12 20.32
CA ARG A 487 -27.50 -11.99 19.21
C ARG A 487 -27.65 -11.15 17.95
N LEU A 488 -27.16 -11.67 16.84
CA LEU A 488 -27.28 -11.08 15.52
C LEU A 488 -28.48 -11.74 14.82
N LYS A 489 -29.41 -10.94 14.33
CA LYS A 489 -30.60 -11.42 13.63
C LYS A 489 -30.43 -11.23 12.13
N PHE A 490 -30.58 -12.30 11.38
CA PHE A 490 -30.55 -12.32 9.93
C PHE A 490 -31.87 -12.89 9.39
N SER A 491 -32.40 -12.29 8.33
CA SER A 491 -33.54 -12.82 7.59
C SER A 491 -33.08 -13.37 6.24
N PRO A 492 -33.60 -14.52 5.81
CA PRO A 492 -33.30 -15.04 4.48
C PRO A 492 -33.92 -14.16 3.39
N ILE A 493 -33.24 -14.01 2.25
CA ILE A 493 -33.80 -13.35 1.07
C ILE A 493 -34.47 -14.39 0.20
N GLY A 494 -35.79 -14.25 0.06
CA GLY A 494 -36.62 -15.21 -0.65
C GLY A 494 -37.07 -16.42 0.19
N ASN A 495 -37.79 -17.33 -0.45
CA ASN A 495 -38.41 -18.50 0.21
C ASN A 495 -37.69 -19.81 -0.09
N ASN A 496 -36.48 -19.76 -0.58
CA ASN A 496 -35.66 -20.93 -0.87
C ASN A 496 -34.78 -21.33 0.31
N GLU A 497 -34.28 -22.55 0.31
CA GLU A 497 -33.21 -22.94 1.23
C GLU A 497 -31.97 -22.10 0.98
N ILE A 498 -31.38 -21.58 2.05
CA ILE A 498 -30.19 -20.74 2.01
C ILE A 498 -29.08 -21.45 2.78
N LEU A 499 -27.89 -21.34 2.22
CA LEU A 499 -26.63 -21.64 2.88
C LEU A 499 -25.66 -20.50 2.59
N THR A 500 -25.18 -19.83 3.63
CA THR A 500 -24.22 -18.73 3.50
C THR A 500 -23.31 -18.63 4.72
N ASN A 501 -22.16 -18.00 4.55
CA ASN A 501 -21.23 -17.73 5.64
C ASN A 501 -21.31 -16.27 6.03
N VAL A 502 -21.23 -16.00 7.33
CA VAL A 502 -20.94 -14.69 7.89
C VAL A 502 -19.52 -14.75 8.44
N TYR A 503 -18.63 -13.97 7.84
CA TYR A 503 -17.23 -13.95 8.22
C TYR A 503 -17.00 -12.94 9.33
N VAL A 504 -16.27 -13.37 10.36
CA VAL A 504 -15.78 -12.48 11.40
C VAL A 504 -14.39 -12.02 10.99
N ARG A 505 -14.22 -10.72 10.78
CA ARG A 505 -12.94 -10.18 10.28
C ARG A 505 -12.03 -9.72 11.41
N LYS A 506 -10.74 -9.50 11.04
CA LYS A 506 -9.62 -9.16 11.91
C LYS A 506 -9.75 -7.86 12.73
N LEU A 507 -10.84 -7.11 12.60
CA LEU A 507 -11.09 -5.91 13.39
C LEU A 507 -11.70 -6.23 14.77
N MET A 508 -11.46 -7.45 15.30
CA MET A 508 -11.83 -7.74 16.68
C MET A 508 -10.80 -7.16 17.63
N ASP A 509 -11.27 -6.38 18.57
CA ASP A 509 -10.51 -5.94 19.73
C ASP A 509 -11.39 -5.95 20.96
N ALA A 510 -10.78 -6.17 22.10
CA ALA A 510 -11.44 -6.15 23.39
C ALA A 510 -10.47 -5.69 24.48
N SER A 511 -10.95 -4.92 25.42
CA SER A 511 -10.14 -4.36 26.49
C SER A 511 -10.81 -4.36 27.85
N ASP A 512 -9.99 -4.24 28.88
CA ASP A 512 -10.47 -3.89 30.22
C ASP A 512 -10.76 -2.39 30.35
N LYS A 513 -11.11 -1.95 31.54
CA LYS A 513 -11.37 -0.54 31.88
C LYS A 513 -10.18 0.41 31.69
N ASN A 514 -8.96 -0.13 31.63
CA ASN A 514 -7.74 0.65 31.43
C ASN A 514 -7.33 0.68 29.94
N GLY A 515 -8.09 -0.01 29.06
CA GLY A 515 -7.75 -0.21 27.67
C GLY A 515 -6.64 -1.24 27.46
N ASP A 516 -6.35 -2.10 28.44
CA ASP A 516 -5.44 -3.21 28.26
C ASP A 516 -6.14 -4.33 27.49
N HIS A 517 -5.44 -4.92 26.53
CA HIS A 517 -6.02 -5.83 25.53
C HIS A 517 -6.24 -7.25 26.06
N PHE A 518 -7.22 -7.90 25.49
CA PHE A 518 -7.32 -9.36 25.52
C PHE A 518 -6.66 -10.00 24.30
N ASN A 519 -6.04 -11.14 24.48
CA ASN A 519 -5.75 -12.04 23.37
C ASN A 519 -7.05 -12.72 22.94
N ILE A 520 -7.55 -12.34 21.77
CA ILE A 520 -8.82 -12.88 21.26
C ILE A 520 -8.57 -14.24 20.63
N ASN A 521 -9.22 -15.25 21.19
CA ASN A 521 -9.26 -16.62 20.70
C ASN A 521 -10.61 -16.88 20.04
N LEU A 522 -10.69 -16.67 18.74
CA LEU A 522 -11.88 -16.90 17.94
C LEU A 522 -11.93 -18.37 17.51
N GLN A 523 -12.95 -19.10 17.90
CA GLN A 523 -13.08 -20.53 17.62
C GLN A 523 -13.29 -20.82 16.11
N SER A 524 -13.92 -19.89 15.38
CA SER A 524 -14.08 -19.94 13.93
C SER A 524 -14.13 -18.51 13.37
N ASP A 525 -13.49 -18.29 12.24
CA ASP A 525 -13.51 -17.02 11.52
C ASP A 525 -14.79 -16.80 10.69
N TYR A 526 -15.68 -17.77 10.68
CA TYR A 526 -16.99 -17.66 10.04
C TYR A 526 -18.08 -18.43 10.81
N VAL A 527 -19.32 -18.03 10.56
CA VAL A 527 -20.54 -18.64 11.06
C VAL A 527 -21.37 -19.10 9.86
N VAL A 528 -21.83 -20.32 9.85
CA VAL A 528 -22.72 -20.80 8.81
C VAL A 528 -24.17 -20.46 9.18
N LEU A 529 -24.85 -19.74 8.30
CA LEU A 529 -26.29 -19.51 8.36
C LEU A 529 -26.98 -20.38 7.31
N ALA A 530 -27.92 -21.19 7.74
CA ALA A 530 -28.67 -22.06 6.86
C ALA A 530 -30.18 -21.98 7.15
N THR A 531 -31.01 -21.97 6.10
CA THR A 531 -32.44 -22.25 6.23
C THR A 531 -32.77 -23.51 5.49
N ARG A 532 -33.67 -24.30 6.06
CA ARG A 532 -34.05 -25.58 5.49
C ARG A 532 -35.54 -25.85 5.66
N GLN A 533 -36.10 -26.58 4.70
CA GLN A 533 -37.42 -27.15 4.86
C GLN A 533 -37.40 -28.06 6.09
N ALA A 534 -38.37 -27.92 6.96
CA ALA A 534 -38.50 -28.76 8.14
C ALA A 534 -38.54 -30.24 7.69
N VAL A 535 -37.47 -30.95 7.97
CA VAL A 535 -37.49 -32.42 7.77
C VAL A 535 -38.31 -32.96 8.93
N ILE A 536 -39.50 -33.41 8.64
CA ILE A 536 -40.32 -34.13 9.62
C ILE A 536 -39.56 -35.43 9.92
N PRO A 537 -39.06 -35.67 11.15
CA PRO A 537 -38.35 -36.90 11.48
C PRO A 537 -39.32 -38.05 11.31
N THR A 538 -38.94 -39.08 10.56
CA THR A 538 -39.69 -40.31 10.50
C THR A 538 -39.71 -40.98 11.90
N PRO A 539 -40.81 -41.45 12.40
CA PRO A 539 -40.96 -41.92 13.79
C PRO A 539 -40.06 -43.09 14.22
N ASP A 540 -39.46 -43.82 13.28
CA ASP A 540 -38.62 -45.01 13.53
C ASP A 540 -37.14 -44.82 13.17
N GLY A 541 -36.62 -43.67 13.43
CA GLY A 541 -35.47 -43.10 12.83
C GLY A 541 -34.11 -43.71 13.13
N GLU A 542 -33.43 -44.06 12.08
CA GLU A 542 -31.97 -44.15 12.05
C GLU A 542 -31.35 -42.77 11.82
N ILE A 543 -30.11 -42.58 12.32
CA ILE A 543 -29.32 -41.39 11.96
C ILE A 543 -29.18 -41.34 10.43
N THR A 544 -29.47 -40.21 9.83
CA THR A 544 -29.25 -40.01 8.39
C THR A 544 -28.14 -38.97 8.18
N ALA A 545 -27.37 -39.14 7.11
CA ALA A 545 -26.35 -38.18 6.72
C ALA A 545 -26.45 -37.85 5.23
N THR A 546 -26.27 -36.60 4.91
CA THR A 546 -26.22 -36.11 3.53
C THR A 546 -24.95 -35.26 3.34
N ILE A 547 -24.30 -35.43 2.19
CA ILE A 547 -23.08 -34.70 1.80
C ILE A 547 -23.43 -33.85 0.59
N ARG A 548 -23.13 -32.52 0.66
CA ARG A 548 -23.46 -31.58 -0.41
C ARG A 548 -22.32 -30.54 -0.61
N PRO A 549 -21.90 -30.24 -1.85
CA PRO A 549 -22.23 -31.00 -3.07
C PRO A 549 -21.56 -32.36 -3.07
N ASN A 550 -22.10 -33.27 -3.84
CA ASN A 550 -21.47 -34.55 -4.16
C ASN A 550 -21.70 -34.82 -5.66
N PRO A 551 -20.67 -34.74 -6.52
CA PRO A 551 -19.24 -34.56 -6.19
C PRO A 551 -18.89 -33.20 -5.56
N THR A 552 -17.75 -33.14 -4.84
CA THR A 552 -17.24 -31.97 -4.17
C THR A 552 -15.85 -31.58 -4.68
N SER A 553 -15.52 -30.28 -4.68
CA SER A 553 -14.16 -29.75 -4.97
C SER A 553 -13.20 -29.83 -3.77
N GLY A 554 -13.64 -30.49 -2.69
CA GLY A 554 -12.88 -30.58 -1.44
C GLY A 554 -13.54 -29.89 -0.26
N PHE A 555 -14.44 -28.91 -0.51
CA PHE A 555 -15.33 -28.37 0.52
C PHE A 555 -16.73 -28.95 0.36
N PHE A 556 -17.26 -29.49 1.43
CA PHE A 556 -18.62 -29.99 1.44
C PHE A 556 -19.30 -29.79 2.79
N GLU A 557 -20.61 -29.77 2.74
CA GLU A 557 -21.48 -29.77 3.89
C GLU A 557 -21.87 -31.17 4.26
N LEU A 558 -21.65 -31.51 5.50
CA LEU A 558 -22.17 -32.71 6.13
C LEU A 558 -23.43 -32.35 6.93
N VAL A 559 -24.56 -32.89 6.54
CA VAL A 559 -25.82 -32.76 7.25
C VAL A 559 -26.11 -34.06 7.95
N VAL A 560 -26.19 -34.05 9.27
CA VAL A 560 -26.57 -35.22 10.09
C VAL A 560 -27.92 -34.94 10.74
N VAL A 561 -28.89 -35.81 10.50
CA VAL A 561 -30.20 -35.76 11.14
C VAL A 561 -30.29 -36.89 12.15
N PHE A 562 -30.49 -36.51 13.41
CA PHE A 562 -30.66 -37.44 14.51
C PHE A 562 -32.15 -37.74 14.75
N PRO A 563 -32.54 -39.01 15.07
CA PRO A 563 -33.92 -39.35 15.35
C PRO A 563 -34.42 -38.80 16.70
N ARG A 564 -33.49 -38.51 17.62
CA ARG A 564 -33.78 -37.99 18.97
C ARG A 564 -32.87 -36.84 19.30
N GLU A 565 -33.26 -36.11 20.31
CA GLU A 565 -32.46 -35.04 20.95
C GLU A 565 -31.31 -35.65 21.75
N ASN A 566 -30.25 -34.83 22.00
CA ASN A 566 -29.09 -35.22 22.81
C ASN A 566 -28.36 -36.50 22.33
N MET A 567 -28.43 -36.81 21.06
CA MET A 567 -27.68 -37.93 20.47
C MET A 567 -26.31 -37.47 19.99
N THR A 568 -25.35 -38.37 20.10
CA THR A 568 -23.97 -38.15 19.68
C THR A 568 -23.54 -39.16 18.62
N SER A 569 -22.74 -38.69 17.65
CA SER A 569 -22.06 -39.55 16.68
C SER A 569 -20.65 -39.07 16.45
N LEU A 570 -19.70 -39.99 16.30
CA LEU A 570 -18.33 -39.67 15.90
C LEU A 570 -18.20 -39.75 14.38
N ALA A 571 -17.78 -38.68 13.73
CA ALA A 571 -17.67 -38.63 12.28
C ALA A 571 -16.21 -38.73 11.84
N THR A 572 -15.91 -39.60 10.87
CA THR A 572 -14.57 -39.79 10.32
C THR A 572 -14.66 -40.06 8.81
N VAL A 573 -13.73 -39.48 8.06
CA VAL A 573 -13.57 -39.72 6.61
C VAL A 573 -12.43 -40.71 6.37
N TYR A 574 -12.72 -41.71 5.54
CA TYR A 574 -11.75 -42.70 5.07
C TYR A 574 -11.62 -42.66 3.55
N ASP A 575 -10.46 -43.06 3.03
CA ASP A 575 -10.32 -43.40 1.61
C ASP A 575 -10.89 -44.78 1.30
N ILE A 576 -10.91 -45.15 0.03
CA ILE A 576 -11.44 -46.48 -0.41
C ILE A 576 -10.61 -47.67 0.07
N GLN A 577 -9.36 -47.44 0.54
CA GLN A 577 -8.50 -48.46 1.14
C GLN A 577 -8.76 -48.59 2.65
N GLY A 578 -9.67 -47.81 3.22
CA GLY A 578 -9.99 -47.83 4.64
C GLY A 578 -9.03 -47.06 5.52
N ARG A 579 -8.11 -46.24 4.94
CA ARG A 579 -7.20 -45.40 5.69
C ARG A 579 -7.91 -44.13 6.13
N LYS A 580 -7.76 -43.77 7.39
CA LYS A 580 -8.33 -42.53 7.94
C LYS A 580 -7.69 -41.31 7.23
N VAL A 581 -8.51 -40.48 6.61
CA VAL A 581 -8.10 -39.24 5.92
C VAL A 581 -8.33 -38.03 6.79
N LYS A 582 -9.48 -37.98 7.46
CA LYS A 582 -9.81 -36.86 8.35
C LYS A 582 -10.74 -37.30 9.46
N GLU A 583 -10.44 -36.87 10.66
CA GLU A 583 -11.35 -36.99 11.80
C GLU A 583 -12.14 -35.69 11.92
N ILE A 584 -13.45 -35.76 11.76
CA ILE A 584 -14.37 -34.61 11.89
C ILE A 584 -14.67 -34.37 13.38
N GLY A 585 -14.64 -35.44 14.16
CA GLY A 585 -14.92 -35.41 15.59
C GLY A 585 -16.36 -35.64 15.95
N LYS A 586 -16.73 -35.22 17.16
CA LYS A 586 -18.04 -35.43 17.75
C LYS A 586 -19.09 -34.53 17.11
N ILE A 587 -20.19 -35.10 16.63
CA ILE A 587 -21.40 -34.41 16.16
C ILE A 587 -22.51 -34.73 17.15
N GLN A 588 -23.13 -33.71 17.72
CA GLN A 588 -24.17 -33.90 18.77
C GLN A 588 -25.38 -33.03 18.44
N SER A 589 -26.58 -33.63 18.54
CA SER A 589 -27.84 -32.89 18.59
C SER A 589 -28.05 -32.29 19.99
N ASP A 590 -28.78 -31.19 20.06
CA ASP A 590 -29.16 -30.58 21.34
C ASP A 590 -30.67 -30.74 21.63
N ASP A 591 -31.17 -30.13 22.70
CA ASP A 591 -32.55 -30.20 23.15
C ASP A 591 -33.58 -29.65 22.15
N TYR A 592 -33.14 -28.95 21.11
CA TYR A 592 -34.01 -28.24 20.17
C TYR A 592 -33.69 -28.56 18.70
N VAL A 593 -32.46 -29.05 18.42
CA VAL A 593 -31.97 -29.23 17.06
C VAL A 593 -31.56 -30.69 16.82
N LYS A 594 -32.37 -31.40 16.05
CA LYS A 594 -32.07 -32.78 15.62
C LYS A 594 -31.19 -32.84 14.36
N THR A 595 -31.04 -31.75 13.64
CA THR A 595 -30.24 -31.67 12.42
C THR A 595 -28.97 -30.86 12.70
N VAL A 596 -27.81 -31.48 12.56
CA VAL A 596 -26.49 -30.83 12.74
C VAL A 596 -25.80 -30.72 11.39
N ILE A 597 -25.25 -29.55 11.12
CA ILE A 597 -24.52 -29.25 9.88
C ILE A 597 -23.08 -28.95 10.23
N ARG A 598 -22.16 -29.53 9.45
CA ARG A 598 -20.72 -29.25 9.55
C ARG A 598 -20.15 -29.00 8.17
N GLN A 599 -19.38 -27.94 8.05
CA GLN A 599 -18.52 -27.69 6.88
C GLN A 599 -17.24 -28.53 7.02
N ILE A 600 -16.92 -29.27 5.99
CA ILE A 600 -15.77 -30.17 5.97
C ILE A 600 -14.84 -29.73 4.84
N ASP A 601 -13.61 -29.46 5.21
CA ASP A 601 -12.53 -29.15 4.28
C ASP A 601 -11.66 -30.40 4.07
N LEU A 602 -11.63 -30.89 2.84
CA LEU A 602 -10.75 -31.95 2.35
C LEU A 602 -9.90 -31.48 1.18
N THR A 603 -9.66 -30.18 1.03
CA THR A 603 -8.89 -29.62 -0.10
C THR A 603 -7.49 -30.23 -0.21
N SER A 604 -6.87 -30.56 0.93
CA SER A 604 -5.56 -31.21 1.00
C SER A 604 -5.55 -32.70 0.61
N ALA A 605 -6.73 -33.34 0.54
CA ALA A 605 -6.83 -34.74 0.15
C ALA A 605 -6.78 -34.88 -1.38
N ALA A 606 -6.31 -36.02 -1.90
CA ALA A 606 -6.31 -36.30 -3.34
C ALA A 606 -7.72 -36.38 -3.91
N ASN A 607 -7.87 -36.17 -5.23
CA ASN A 607 -9.15 -36.43 -5.89
C ASN A 607 -9.46 -37.95 -5.88
N GLY A 608 -10.69 -38.30 -5.62
CA GLY A 608 -11.06 -39.71 -5.50
C GLY A 608 -12.38 -39.97 -4.79
N ARG A 609 -12.63 -41.24 -4.48
CA ARG A 609 -13.78 -41.68 -3.72
C ARG A 609 -13.44 -41.80 -2.25
N TYR A 610 -14.36 -41.36 -1.40
CA TYR A 610 -14.20 -41.33 0.05
C TYR A 610 -15.43 -41.91 0.72
N LEU A 611 -15.27 -42.38 1.96
CA LEU A 611 -16.29 -42.91 2.80
C LEU A 611 -16.40 -42.09 4.08
N LEU A 612 -17.49 -41.41 4.29
CA LEU A 612 -17.84 -40.83 5.58
C LEU A 612 -18.46 -41.90 6.46
N VAL A 613 -17.93 -42.06 7.65
CA VAL A 613 -18.46 -43.00 8.66
C VAL A 613 -18.92 -42.21 9.86
N LEU A 614 -20.13 -42.46 10.30
CA LEU A 614 -20.72 -41.98 11.54
C LEU A 614 -20.91 -43.16 12.49
N ASP A 615 -20.17 -43.16 13.58
CA ASP A 615 -20.30 -44.17 14.66
C ASP A 615 -21.12 -43.55 15.80
N ASN A 616 -22.27 -44.14 16.14
CA ASN A 616 -23.09 -43.68 17.25
C ASN A 616 -22.83 -44.49 18.55
N GLU A 617 -23.29 -43.95 19.67
CA GLU A 617 -23.11 -44.53 21.01
C GLU A 617 -23.72 -45.96 21.15
N ASN A 618 -24.67 -46.34 20.28
CA ASN A 618 -25.30 -47.66 20.25
C ASN A 618 -24.64 -48.65 19.28
N GLN A 619 -23.39 -48.39 18.88
CA GLN A 619 -22.59 -49.20 17.94
C GLN A 619 -23.20 -49.40 16.53
N LYS A 620 -24.23 -48.64 16.19
CA LYS A 620 -24.73 -48.57 14.80
C LYS A 620 -23.82 -47.64 14.00
N ARG A 621 -23.37 -48.17 12.86
CA ARG A 621 -22.47 -47.43 11.95
C ARG A 621 -23.25 -47.04 10.68
N LEU A 622 -23.25 -45.73 10.37
CA LEU A 622 -23.72 -45.22 9.09
C LEU A 622 -22.52 -44.89 8.21
N ALA A 623 -22.50 -45.41 6.99
CA ALA A 623 -21.45 -45.11 6.02
C ALA A 623 -22.06 -44.46 4.77
N LYS A 624 -21.48 -43.33 4.31
CA LYS A 624 -21.88 -42.61 3.10
C LYS A 624 -20.71 -42.41 2.18
N GLN A 625 -20.85 -42.84 0.93
CA GLN A 625 -19.82 -42.61 -0.09
C GLN A 625 -20.01 -41.25 -0.75
N PHE A 626 -18.89 -40.58 -1.06
CA PHE A 626 -18.88 -39.35 -1.84
C PHE A 626 -17.62 -39.27 -2.73
N VAL A 627 -17.62 -38.33 -3.68
CA VAL A 627 -16.55 -38.16 -4.65
C VAL A 627 -15.97 -36.76 -4.52
N LYS A 628 -14.63 -36.65 -4.42
CA LYS A 628 -13.88 -35.42 -4.57
C LYS A 628 -13.31 -35.35 -5.99
N ILE A 629 -13.51 -34.22 -6.68
CA ILE A 629 -13.06 -33.93 -8.05
C ILE A 629 -12.12 -32.73 -8.10
#